data_7d4df7f7f001cba419fb46084925d163
#
_entry.id   7d4df7f7f001cba419fb46084925d163
#
_cell.length_a   1.000
_cell.length_b   1.000
_cell.length_c   1.000
_cell.angle_alpha   90.00
_cell.angle_beta   90.00
_cell.angle_gamma   90.00
#
_symmetry.space_group_name_H-M   'P 1'
#
loop_
_entity.id
_entity.type
_entity.pdbx_description
1 polymer ?
#
loop_
_entity_poly.entity_id
_entity_poly.type
_entity_poly.pdbx_seq_one_letter_code
_entity_poly.pdbx_strand_id
1 'polypeptide(L)'
;MLDASPIQMDLNENRSTETSSLSSRPEIWQKRISSSGWLSTSIVHDLRNPLGTVFAGAEMLMQLDPASTQAKRLAANIYRAASRMRELLTDLVVVNYGNRSTLEICKLRDVINAASEAASHTAEEQSVQILIDVPDDLGIPLERSRIERVFFNLITNALEAMPHSGTIRIGARKAGNCVLIAVEDTGPGIPRGIRERLFEPFVTAGKDQGLGLGLTLSRQTVLDHGGDMWTEPAPGARFVIRLPVARASAAAASNGTP
;
A
#
# COMPACT_ATOMS: atom_id res chain seq x y z
N MET A 1 2.68 23.84 -21.82
CA MET A 1 2.78 22.59 -22.59
C MET A 1 3.57 21.63 -21.70
N LEU A 2 2.87 20.77 -20.98
CA LEU A 2 3.50 19.77 -20.13
C LEU A 2 3.83 18.58 -21.02
N ASP A 3 5.11 18.23 -21.07
CA ASP A 3 5.64 17.12 -21.84
C ASP A 3 5.10 15.79 -21.30
N ALA A 4 4.18 15.19 -22.03
CA ALA A 4 3.62 13.88 -21.76
C ALA A 4 4.52 12.80 -22.36
N SER A 5 5.77 12.75 -21.90
CA SER A 5 6.65 11.64 -22.28
C SER A 5 6.11 10.33 -21.64
N PRO A 6 5.93 9.27 -22.42
CA PRO A 6 5.49 7.98 -21.90
C PRO A 6 6.50 7.45 -20.88
N ILE A 7 6.00 6.76 -19.85
CA ILE A 7 6.83 6.12 -18.83
C ILE A 7 7.80 5.16 -19.52
N GLN A 8 9.06 5.54 -19.59
CA GLN A 8 10.12 4.70 -20.16
C GLN A 8 10.43 3.58 -19.16
N MET A 9 9.85 2.42 -19.41
CA MET A 9 10.09 1.21 -18.63
C MET A 9 11.28 0.44 -19.21
N ASP A 10 12.50 0.92 -18.96
CA ASP A 10 13.70 0.10 -19.18
C ASP A 10 13.77 -0.99 -18.11
N LEU A 11 13.43 -2.19 -18.50
CA LEU A 11 13.55 -3.38 -17.66
C LEU A 11 14.79 -4.14 -18.10
N ASN A 12 15.72 -4.25 -17.21
CA ASN A 12 16.85 -5.17 -17.36
C ASN A 12 16.33 -6.62 -17.24
N GLU A 13 16.20 -7.31 -18.37
CA GLU A 13 15.67 -8.69 -18.49
C GLU A 13 16.51 -9.76 -17.76
N ASN A 14 17.60 -9.37 -17.12
CA ASN A 14 18.63 -10.29 -16.65
C ASN A 14 18.49 -10.73 -15.16
N ARG A 15 17.32 -10.58 -14.53
CA ARG A 15 17.09 -11.06 -13.15
C ARG A 15 16.41 -12.44 -13.05
N SER A 16 16.46 -13.24 -14.10
CA SER A 16 15.77 -14.55 -14.12
C SER A 16 16.48 -15.68 -13.36
N THR A 17 17.66 -15.47 -12.78
CA THR A 17 18.48 -16.57 -12.23
C THR A 17 18.82 -16.48 -10.74
N GLU A 18 18.40 -15.45 -10.01
CA GLU A 18 18.68 -15.35 -8.56
C GLU A 18 17.49 -15.63 -7.65
N THR A 19 16.39 -16.17 -8.17
CA THR A 19 15.15 -16.39 -7.39
C THR A 19 15.17 -17.63 -6.49
N SER A 20 16.23 -18.45 -6.50
CA SER A 20 16.22 -19.72 -5.74
C SER A 20 16.60 -19.63 -4.27
N SER A 21 17.13 -18.49 -3.78
CA SER A 21 17.54 -18.34 -2.36
C SER A 21 16.57 -17.49 -1.50
N LEU A 22 15.54 -16.88 -2.09
CA LEU A 22 14.56 -16.02 -1.39
C LEU A 22 13.24 -16.72 -1.05
N SER A 23 13.02 -17.95 -1.52
CA SER A 23 11.74 -18.68 -1.32
C SER A 23 11.50 -19.15 0.12
N SER A 24 12.52 -19.23 0.96
CA SER A 24 12.39 -19.68 2.38
C SER A 24 12.10 -18.56 3.39
N ARG A 25 12.16 -17.28 2.98
CA ARG A 25 11.90 -16.14 3.87
C ARG A 25 10.41 -15.88 4.17
N PRO A 26 9.44 -16.09 3.28
CA PRO A 26 8.03 -15.85 3.57
C PRO A 26 7.49 -16.71 4.72
N GLU A 27 7.91 -17.97 4.83
CA GLU A 27 7.44 -18.88 5.89
C GLU A 27 7.90 -18.48 7.29
N ILE A 28 9.10 -17.92 7.39
CA ILE A 28 9.65 -17.44 8.66
C ILE A 28 8.87 -16.22 9.16
N TRP A 29 8.43 -15.36 8.26
CA TRP A 29 7.65 -14.16 8.61
C TRP A 29 6.19 -14.48 8.93
N GLN A 30 5.54 -15.36 8.17
CA GLN A 30 4.21 -15.87 8.52
C GLN A 30 4.20 -16.54 9.88
N LYS A 31 5.25 -17.30 10.21
CA LYS A 31 5.40 -17.95 11.52
C LYS A 31 5.68 -16.94 12.64
N ARG A 32 6.35 -15.82 12.37
CA ARG A 32 6.57 -14.74 13.35
C ARG A 32 5.34 -13.85 13.54
N ILE A 33 4.58 -13.58 12.50
CA ILE A 33 3.31 -12.82 12.57
C ILE A 33 2.25 -13.67 13.27
N SER A 34 2.19 -14.97 13.03
CA SER A 34 1.28 -15.89 13.73
C SER A 34 1.74 -16.28 15.14
N SER A 35 2.97 -16.00 15.54
CA SER A 35 3.46 -16.14 16.93
C SER A 35 3.07 -14.92 17.80
N SER A 36 1.90 -14.50 17.62
CA SER A 36 0.89 -13.73 18.36
C SER A 36 1.20 -12.96 19.66
N GLY A 37 2.34 -13.07 20.28
CA GLY A 37 2.63 -12.30 21.49
C GLY A 37 3.18 -10.89 21.24
N TRP A 38 3.92 -10.72 20.18
CA TRP A 38 4.62 -9.45 19.88
C TRP A 38 3.74 -8.41 19.18
N LEU A 39 2.87 -8.85 18.26
CA LEU A 39 1.90 -7.99 17.58
C LEU A 39 0.92 -7.36 18.56
N SER A 40 0.50 -8.11 19.58
CA SER A 40 -0.50 -7.64 20.56
C SER A 40 -0.02 -6.42 21.36
N THR A 41 1.23 -6.40 21.81
CA THR A 41 1.71 -5.35 22.73
C THR A 41 2.00 -4.04 22.00
N SER A 42 2.64 -4.07 20.84
CA SER A 42 2.94 -2.87 20.05
C SER A 42 1.67 -2.22 19.51
N ILE A 43 0.75 -3.03 18.97
CA ILE A 43 -0.52 -2.54 18.41
C ILE A 43 -1.45 -2.00 19.48
N VAL A 44 -1.52 -2.66 20.65
CA VAL A 44 -2.30 -2.15 21.79
C VAL A 44 -1.74 -0.80 22.25
N HIS A 45 -0.42 -0.63 22.27
CA HIS A 45 0.20 0.65 22.59
C HIS A 45 -0.17 1.73 21.55
N ASP A 46 -0.10 1.41 20.27
CA ASP A 46 -0.34 2.35 19.17
C ASP A 46 -1.83 2.67 18.96
N LEU A 47 -2.73 1.78 19.40
CA LEU A 47 -4.15 2.08 19.51
C LEU A 47 -4.49 2.93 20.74
N ARG A 48 -3.75 2.79 21.85
CA ARG A 48 -3.98 3.53 23.07
C ARG A 48 -3.79 5.04 22.90
N ASN A 49 -2.79 5.44 22.10
CA ASN A 49 -2.48 6.85 21.86
C ASN A 49 -3.62 7.61 21.15
N PRO A 50 -4.11 7.17 19.96
CA PRO A 50 -5.22 7.83 19.30
C PRO A 50 -6.53 7.70 20.11
N LEU A 51 -6.72 6.60 20.84
CA LEU A 51 -7.86 6.43 21.74
C LEU A 51 -7.85 7.49 22.86
N GLY A 52 -6.69 7.76 23.47
CA GLY A 52 -6.51 8.82 24.45
C GLY A 52 -6.86 10.20 23.87
N THR A 53 -6.46 10.47 22.63
CA THR A 53 -6.80 11.72 21.92
C THR A 53 -8.31 11.85 21.69
N VAL A 54 -8.98 10.76 21.32
CA VAL A 54 -10.44 10.74 21.15
C VAL A 54 -11.15 11.04 22.47
N PHE A 55 -10.77 10.35 23.56
CA PHE A 55 -11.38 10.55 24.87
C PHE A 55 -11.17 11.97 25.40
N ALA A 56 -9.92 12.44 25.43
CA ALA A 56 -9.62 13.79 25.92
C ALA A 56 -10.29 14.88 25.05
N GLY A 57 -10.29 14.71 23.74
CA GLY A 57 -10.94 15.64 22.82
C GLY A 57 -12.45 15.64 22.97
N ALA A 58 -13.08 14.48 23.16
CA ALA A 58 -14.52 14.37 23.38
C ALA A 58 -14.94 15.00 24.73
N GLU A 59 -14.18 14.75 25.81
CA GLU A 59 -14.42 15.33 27.12
C GLU A 59 -14.33 16.85 27.10
N MET A 60 -13.30 17.42 26.45
CA MET A 60 -13.18 18.86 26.26
C MET A 60 -14.31 19.43 25.38
N LEU A 61 -14.73 18.70 24.34
CA LEU A 61 -15.79 19.15 23.45
C LEU A 61 -17.14 19.28 24.18
N MET A 62 -17.42 18.41 25.15
CA MET A 62 -18.64 18.48 25.96
C MET A 62 -18.73 19.73 26.80
N GLN A 63 -17.62 20.44 27.03
CA GLN A 63 -17.55 21.66 27.84
C GLN A 63 -17.54 22.93 27.01
N LEU A 64 -17.53 22.84 25.67
CA LEU A 64 -17.42 23.99 24.78
C LEU A 64 -18.72 24.26 24.04
N ASP A 65 -18.88 25.55 23.64
CA ASP A 65 -19.90 25.92 22.66
C ASP A 65 -19.62 25.23 21.32
N PRO A 66 -20.58 24.45 20.79
CA PRO A 66 -20.40 23.72 19.50
C PRO A 66 -20.07 24.63 18.31
N ALA A 67 -20.48 25.91 18.36
CA ALA A 67 -20.21 26.89 17.30
C ALA A 67 -18.77 27.44 17.35
N SER A 68 -18.05 27.25 18.46
CA SER A 68 -16.72 27.81 18.66
C SER A 68 -15.66 27.21 17.71
N THR A 69 -14.69 28.03 17.35
CA THR A 69 -13.52 27.56 16.55
C THR A 69 -12.74 26.45 17.27
N GLN A 70 -12.73 26.50 18.61
CA GLN A 70 -12.06 25.48 19.42
C GLN A 70 -12.79 24.13 19.36
N ALA A 71 -14.14 24.12 19.39
CA ALA A 71 -14.94 22.92 19.22
C ALA A 71 -14.69 22.27 17.86
N LYS A 72 -14.65 23.06 16.78
CA LYS A 72 -14.35 22.57 15.42
C LYS A 72 -12.95 21.94 15.34
N ARG A 73 -11.94 22.57 15.97
CA ARG A 73 -10.57 22.00 16.02
C ARG A 73 -10.52 20.68 16.79
N LEU A 74 -11.22 20.58 17.92
CA LEU A 74 -11.27 19.34 18.70
C LEU A 74 -12.01 18.24 17.95
N ALA A 75 -13.12 18.54 17.29
CA ALA A 75 -13.84 17.58 16.45
C ALA A 75 -12.95 17.05 15.32
N ALA A 76 -12.17 17.92 14.66
CA ALA A 76 -11.21 17.50 13.64
C ALA A 76 -10.08 16.61 14.22
N ASN A 77 -9.61 16.89 15.43
CA ASN A 77 -8.60 16.04 16.09
C ASN A 77 -9.16 14.67 16.45
N ILE A 78 -10.38 14.62 16.99
CA ILE A 78 -11.07 13.36 17.29
C ILE A 78 -11.26 12.54 16.02
N TYR A 79 -11.70 13.17 14.94
CA TYR A 79 -11.90 12.51 13.65
C TYR A 79 -10.59 11.90 13.12
N ARG A 80 -9.48 12.68 13.14
CA ARG A 80 -8.16 12.18 12.71
C ARG A 80 -7.69 11.00 13.55
N ALA A 81 -7.85 11.08 14.88
CA ALA A 81 -7.46 10.01 15.79
C ALA A 81 -8.32 8.73 15.57
N ALA A 82 -9.64 8.89 15.39
CA ALA A 82 -10.53 7.77 15.08
C ALA A 82 -10.22 7.14 13.69
N SER A 83 -9.92 7.96 12.69
CA SER A 83 -9.49 7.49 11.38
C SER A 83 -8.19 6.69 11.48
N ARG A 84 -7.25 7.16 12.28
CA ARG A 84 -6.00 6.44 12.54
C ARG A 84 -6.23 5.08 13.19
N MET A 85 -7.09 5.01 14.21
CA MET A 85 -7.47 3.70 14.81
C MET A 85 -8.08 2.77 13.78
N ARG A 86 -8.94 3.26 12.89
CA ARG A 86 -9.56 2.47 11.83
C ARG A 86 -8.51 1.89 10.88
N GLU A 87 -7.51 2.68 10.49
CA GLU A 87 -6.38 2.21 9.67
C GLU A 87 -5.62 1.08 10.37
N LEU A 88 -5.23 1.27 11.63
CA LEU A 88 -4.51 0.28 12.43
C LEU A 88 -5.33 -1.02 12.58
N LEU A 89 -6.61 -0.91 12.87
CA LEU A 89 -7.51 -2.07 12.96
C LEU A 89 -7.67 -2.79 11.62
N THR A 90 -7.75 -2.05 10.53
CA THR A 90 -7.88 -2.63 9.20
C THR A 90 -6.58 -3.35 8.79
N ASP A 91 -5.41 -2.81 9.17
CA ASP A 91 -4.12 -3.48 8.99
C ASP A 91 -4.06 -4.81 9.76
N LEU A 92 -4.61 -4.83 10.98
CA LEU A 92 -4.70 -6.04 11.80
C LEU A 92 -5.65 -7.09 11.23
N VAL A 93 -6.80 -6.67 10.73
CA VAL A 93 -7.80 -7.58 10.14
C VAL A 93 -7.23 -8.28 8.90
N VAL A 94 -6.47 -7.58 8.06
CA VAL A 94 -5.80 -8.17 6.89
C VAL A 94 -4.77 -9.23 7.31
N VAL A 95 -4.08 -9.03 8.44
CA VAL A 95 -3.11 -10.01 8.96
C VAL A 95 -3.78 -11.25 9.52
N ASN A 96 -4.96 -11.12 10.19
CA ASN A 96 -5.60 -12.21 10.93
C ASN A 96 -6.67 -12.98 10.15
N TYR A 97 -7.31 -12.33 9.18
CA TYR A 97 -8.37 -12.96 8.39
C TYR A 97 -7.91 -13.16 6.96
N GLY A 98 -7.28 -14.29 6.70
CA GLY A 98 -7.19 -14.88 5.37
C GLY A 98 -8.60 -15.26 4.86
N ASN A 99 -9.55 -14.33 4.88
CA ASN A 99 -10.80 -14.51 4.19
C ASN A 99 -10.48 -14.58 2.71
N ARG A 100 -10.55 -15.78 2.14
CA ARG A 100 -10.42 -16.04 0.71
C ARG A 100 -11.59 -15.38 0.01
N SER A 101 -11.44 -14.08 -0.26
CA SER A 101 -12.31 -13.42 -1.23
C SER A 101 -12.08 -14.12 -2.57
N THR A 102 -13.16 -14.34 -3.30
CA THR A 102 -13.06 -14.91 -4.65
C THR A 102 -12.36 -13.92 -5.55
N LEU A 103 -11.35 -14.38 -6.30
CA LEU A 103 -10.74 -13.59 -7.37
C LEU A 103 -11.80 -13.33 -8.44
N GLU A 104 -11.99 -12.09 -8.80
CA GLU A 104 -12.85 -11.67 -9.89
C GLU A 104 -12.04 -10.92 -10.95
N ILE A 105 -12.48 -10.97 -12.21
CA ILE A 105 -11.82 -10.21 -13.27
C ILE A 105 -12.18 -8.74 -13.09
N CYS A 106 -11.19 -7.97 -12.65
CA CYS A 106 -11.33 -6.52 -12.46
C CYS A 106 -10.57 -5.76 -13.54
N LYS A 107 -11.13 -4.65 -14.01
CA LYS A 107 -10.38 -3.68 -14.79
C LYS A 107 -9.39 -2.98 -13.86
N LEU A 108 -8.11 -3.11 -14.16
CA LEU A 108 -7.04 -2.55 -13.31
C LEU A 108 -7.18 -1.04 -13.15
N ARG A 109 -7.59 -0.33 -14.23
CA ARG A 109 -7.83 1.11 -14.18
C ARG A 109 -8.89 1.49 -13.14
N ASP A 110 -9.99 0.74 -13.04
CA ASP A 110 -11.07 1.03 -12.09
C ASP A 110 -10.61 0.87 -10.63
N VAL A 111 -9.76 -0.11 -10.37
CA VAL A 111 -9.16 -0.35 -9.05
C VAL A 111 -8.23 0.80 -8.65
N ILE A 112 -7.39 1.24 -9.59
CA ILE A 112 -6.46 2.36 -9.37
C ILE A 112 -7.21 3.68 -9.21
N ASN A 113 -8.25 3.92 -10.03
CA ASN A 113 -9.08 5.12 -9.93
C ASN A 113 -9.77 5.21 -8.56
N ALA A 114 -10.35 4.12 -8.06
CA ALA A 114 -10.98 4.10 -6.74
C ALA A 114 -10.00 4.45 -5.61
N ALA A 115 -8.78 3.89 -5.65
CA ALA A 115 -7.75 4.23 -4.69
C ALA A 115 -7.29 5.69 -4.79
N SER A 116 -7.19 6.23 -6.00
CA SER A 116 -6.81 7.62 -6.25
C SER A 116 -7.91 8.60 -5.80
N GLU A 117 -9.18 8.27 -6.04
CA GLU A 117 -10.32 9.05 -5.59
C GLU A 117 -10.38 9.12 -4.06
N ALA A 118 -10.12 8.00 -3.37
CA ALA A 118 -10.05 7.98 -1.90
C ALA A 118 -8.95 8.90 -1.32
N ALA A 119 -7.90 9.19 -2.09
CA ALA A 119 -6.79 10.06 -1.69
C ALA A 119 -6.89 11.48 -2.29
N SER A 120 -7.92 11.78 -3.11
CA SER A 120 -8.02 13.02 -3.90
C SER A 120 -8.01 14.29 -3.03
N HIS A 121 -8.73 14.30 -1.93
CA HIS A 121 -8.80 15.45 -1.03
C HIS A 121 -7.40 15.84 -0.51
N THR A 122 -6.62 14.87 -0.06
CA THR A 122 -5.26 15.11 0.43
C THR A 122 -4.34 15.56 -0.70
N ALA A 123 -4.49 14.98 -1.88
CA ALA A 123 -3.72 15.36 -3.07
C ALA A 123 -4.01 16.82 -3.47
N GLU A 124 -5.27 17.24 -3.47
CA GLU A 124 -5.69 18.63 -3.74
C GLU A 124 -5.14 19.61 -2.71
N GLU A 125 -5.28 19.30 -1.40
CA GLU A 125 -4.74 20.14 -0.32
C GLU A 125 -3.23 20.34 -0.44
N GLN A 126 -2.49 19.33 -0.90
CA GLN A 126 -1.04 19.36 -1.07
C GLN A 126 -0.61 19.81 -2.48
N SER A 127 -1.55 20.14 -3.38
CA SER A 127 -1.25 20.48 -4.78
C SER A 127 -0.43 19.40 -5.51
N VAL A 128 -0.72 18.12 -5.23
CA VAL A 128 -0.11 16.97 -5.87
C VAL A 128 -1.03 16.47 -6.98
N GLN A 129 -0.47 16.28 -8.20
CA GLN A 129 -1.20 15.71 -9.33
C GLN A 129 -1.05 14.19 -9.37
N ILE A 130 -2.15 13.47 -9.59
CA ILE A 130 -2.15 12.03 -9.82
C ILE A 130 -2.44 11.78 -11.30
N LEU A 131 -1.49 11.17 -12.01
CA LEU A 131 -1.56 10.86 -13.44
C LEU A 131 -1.65 9.35 -13.62
N ILE A 132 -2.70 8.86 -14.30
CA ILE A 132 -2.96 7.43 -14.49
C ILE A 132 -2.89 7.10 -15.98
N ASP A 133 -1.86 6.32 -16.35
CA ASP A 133 -1.61 5.80 -17.69
C ASP A 133 -1.74 4.25 -17.67
N VAL A 134 -2.98 3.78 -17.64
CA VAL A 134 -3.33 2.36 -17.56
C VAL A 134 -4.31 2.03 -18.68
N PRO A 135 -4.10 0.98 -19.50
CA PRO A 135 -5.04 0.58 -20.55
C PRO A 135 -6.43 0.24 -19.99
N ASP A 136 -7.49 0.68 -20.68
CA ASP A 136 -8.89 0.47 -20.26
C ASP A 136 -9.33 -1.00 -20.32
N ASP A 137 -8.72 -1.77 -21.21
CA ASP A 137 -9.03 -3.17 -21.50
C ASP A 137 -8.24 -4.17 -20.64
N LEU A 138 -7.42 -3.66 -19.70
CA LEU A 138 -6.56 -4.50 -18.87
C LEU A 138 -7.33 -5.12 -17.72
N GLY A 139 -7.97 -6.28 -17.99
CA GLY A 139 -8.66 -7.11 -17.00
C GLY A 139 -7.73 -8.17 -16.41
N ILE A 140 -7.66 -8.25 -15.08
CA ILE A 140 -6.86 -9.25 -14.37
C ILE A 140 -7.64 -9.83 -13.18
N PRO A 141 -7.40 -11.10 -12.79
CA PRO A 141 -8.07 -11.70 -11.64
C PRO A 141 -7.51 -11.13 -10.33
N LEU A 142 -8.33 -10.42 -9.58
CA LEU A 142 -7.95 -9.74 -8.35
C LEU A 142 -8.97 -9.94 -7.23
N GLU A 143 -8.51 -9.91 -5.99
CA GLU A 143 -9.32 -9.52 -4.84
C GLU A 143 -9.38 -8.00 -4.79
N ARG A 144 -10.42 -7.40 -5.41
CA ARG A 144 -10.54 -5.97 -5.68
C ARG A 144 -10.14 -5.09 -4.49
N SER A 145 -10.79 -5.30 -3.35
CA SER A 145 -10.58 -4.45 -2.16
C SER A 145 -9.15 -4.52 -1.60
N ARG A 146 -8.51 -5.70 -1.69
CA ARG A 146 -7.13 -5.86 -1.22
C ARG A 146 -6.13 -5.14 -2.13
N ILE A 147 -6.30 -5.24 -3.45
CA ILE A 147 -5.42 -4.55 -4.41
C ILE A 147 -5.68 -3.04 -4.42
N GLU A 148 -6.94 -2.61 -4.30
CA GLU A 148 -7.29 -1.19 -4.12
C GLU A 148 -6.56 -0.57 -2.92
N ARG A 149 -6.48 -1.31 -1.80
CA ARG A 149 -5.71 -0.91 -0.63
C ARG A 149 -4.20 -0.83 -0.88
N VAL A 150 -3.63 -1.72 -1.70
CA VAL A 150 -2.21 -1.62 -2.10
C VAL A 150 -1.94 -0.28 -2.78
N PHE A 151 -2.77 0.09 -3.77
CA PHE A 151 -2.61 1.37 -4.46
C PHE A 151 -2.86 2.57 -3.54
N PHE A 152 -3.89 2.52 -2.71
CA PHE A 152 -4.16 3.57 -1.72
C PHE A 152 -2.96 3.79 -0.79
N ASN A 153 -2.35 2.72 -0.28
CA ASN A 153 -1.15 2.81 0.56
C ASN A 153 0.06 3.41 -0.18
N LEU A 154 0.27 3.05 -1.45
CA LEU A 154 1.37 3.64 -2.24
C LEU A 154 1.14 5.12 -2.52
N ILE A 155 -0.10 5.51 -2.87
CA ILE A 155 -0.48 6.90 -3.11
C ILE A 155 -0.31 7.72 -1.84
N THR A 156 -0.81 7.24 -0.70
CA THR A 156 -0.68 7.96 0.58
C THR A 156 0.77 8.09 1.03
N ASN A 157 1.60 7.05 0.84
CA ASN A 157 3.04 7.15 1.09
C ASN A 157 3.73 8.21 0.23
N ALA A 158 3.35 8.33 -1.05
CA ALA A 158 3.86 9.35 -1.94
C ALA A 158 3.41 10.76 -1.52
N LEU A 159 2.12 10.94 -1.15
CA LEU A 159 1.59 12.20 -0.62
C LEU A 159 2.31 12.62 0.66
N GLU A 160 2.53 11.71 1.60
CA GLU A 160 3.28 12.00 2.82
C GLU A 160 4.73 12.43 2.56
N ALA A 161 5.34 11.93 1.47
CA ALA A 161 6.68 12.34 1.06
C ALA A 161 6.70 13.69 0.33
N MET A 162 5.56 14.18 -0.15
CA MET A 162 5.41 15.41 -0.93
C MET A 162 4.38 16.37 -0.31
N PRO A 163 4.65 16.97 0.87
CA PRO A 163 3.64 17.72 1.63
C PRO A 163 3.17 19.03 0.98
N HIS A 164 3.84 19.54 -0.05
CA HIS A 164 3.55 20.86 -0.62
C HIS A 164 3.21 20.86 -2.10
N SER A 165 3.79 19.98 -2.88
CA SER A 165 3.51 19.82 -4.32
C SER A 165 4.25 18.63 -4.89
N GLY A 166 3.78 18.13 -6.02
CA GLY A 166 4.44 17.03 -6.72
C GLY A 166 3.54 16.35 -7.73
N THR A 167 4.03 15.22 -8.23
CA THR A 167 3.29 14.39 -9.18
C THR A 167 3.44 12.93 -8.79
N ILE A 168 2.33 12.21 -8.78
CA ILE A 168 2.30 10.75 -8.70
C ILE A 168 1.91 10.23 -10.07
N ARG A 169 2.71 9.35 -10.65
CA ARG A 169 2.42 8.69 -11.93
C ARG A 169 2.18 7.20 -11.70
N ILE A 170 1.07 6.69 -12.20
CA ILE A 170 0.72 5.28 -12.15
C ILE A 170 0.55 4.78 -13.57
N GLY A 171 1.48 3.94 -14.02
CA GLY A 171 1.43 3.35 -15.36
C GLY A 171 1.36 1.84 -15.30
N ALA A 172 0.67 1.22 -16.27
CA ALA A 172 0.62 -0.23 -16.39
C ALA A 172 0.81 -0.70 -17.84
N ARG A 173 1.48 -1.84 -17.99
CA ARG A 173 1.64 -2.49 -19.30
C ARG A 173 1.59 -4.00 -19.17
N LYS A 174 1.07 -4.65 -20.21
CA LYS A 174 1.14 -6.11 -20.32
C LYS A 174 2.56 -6.55 -20.70
N ALA A 175 3.07 -7.53 -20.00
CA ALA A 175 4.39 -8.13 -20.23
C ALA A 175 4.24 -9.67 -20.22
N GLY A 176 4.03 -10.26 -21.40
CA GLY A 176 3.75 -11.70 -21.53
C GLY A 176 2.50 -12.12 -20.76
N ASN A 177 2.65 -13.01 -19.80
CA ASN A 177 1.55 -13.52 -18.96
C ASN A 177 1.37 -12.72 -17.64
N CYS A 178 1.97 -11.55 -17.56
CA CYS A 178 1.89 -10.66 -16.39
C CYS A 178 1.53 -9.24 -16.81
N VAL A 179 1.10 -8.45 -15.84
CA VAL A 179 1.01 -7.00 -15.90
C VAL A 179 2.08 -6.42 -15.01
N LEU A 180 2.83 -5.47 -15.53
CA LEU A 180 3.76 -4.64 -14.78
C LEU A 180 3.12 -3.28 -14.54
N ILE A 181 3.11 -2.85 -13.28
CA ILE A 181 2.52 -1.60 -12.84
C ILE A 181 3.61 -0.83 -12.12
N ALA A 182 3.85 0.42 -12.53
CA ALA A 182 4.78 1.32 -11.86
C ALA A 182 4.00 2.43 -11.17
N VAL A 183 4.34 2.71 -9.92
CA VAL A 183 3.88 3.88 -9.16
C VAL A 183 5.12 4.72 -8.84
N GLU A 184 5.17 5.91 -9.40
CA GLU A 184 6.29 6.85 -9.26
C GLU A 184 5.84 8.15 -8.63
N ASP A 185 6.66 8.71 -7.75
CA ASP A 185 6.49 10.05 -7.23
C ASP A 185 7.70 10.95 -7.58
N THR A 186 7.51 12.26 -7.44
CA THR A 186 8.56 13.26 -7.60
C THR A 186 9.13 13.74 -6.26
N GLY A 187 8.90 12.98 -5.20
CA GLY A 187 9.38 13.29 -3.86
C GLY A 187 10.88 13.06 -3.67
N PRO A 188 11.37 13.09 -2.43
CA PRO A 188 12.80 12.96 -2.12
C PRO A 188 13.36 11.55 -2.36
N GLY A 189 12.51 10.60 -2.71
CA GLY A 189 12.89 9.21 -2.94
C GLY A 189 13.09 8.40 -1.65
N ILE A 190 13.55 7.16 -1.81
CA ILE A 190 13.72 6.21 -0.71
C ILE A 190 15.13 6.35 -0.14
N PRO A 191 15.29 6.68 1.15
CA PRO A 191 16.60 6.78 1.79
C PRO A 191 17.40 5.47 1.66
N ARG A 192 18.69 5.58 1.34
CA ARG A 192 19.55 4.40 1.12
C ARG A 192 19.56 3.42 2.29
N GLY A 193 19.55 3.93 3.52
CA GLY A 193 19.64 3.12 4.74
C GLY A 193 18.45 2.20 5.01
N ILE A 194 17.29 2.44 4.37
CA ILE A 194 16.09 1.62 4.57
C ILE A 194 15.68 0.84 3.33
N ARG A 195 16.30 1.10 2.17
CA ARG A 195 15.86 0.55 0.88
C ARG A 195 15.80 -0.98 0.86
N GLU A 196 16.79 -1.65 1.44
CA GLU A 196 16.83 -3.12 1.50
C GLU A 196 15.81 -3.71 2.48
N ARG A 197 15.40 -2.91 3.47
CA ARG A 197 14.49 -3.30 4.54
C ARG A 197 13.10 -2.72 4.40
N LEU A 198 12.82 -2.04 3.30
CA LEU A 198 11.61 -1.25 3.08
C LEU A 198 10.31 -2.05 3.24
N PHE A 199 10.36 -3.34 2.93
CA PHE A 199 9.22 -4.27 3.05
C PHE A 199 9.25 -5.08 4.35
N GLU A 200 10.20 -4.83 5.26
CA GLU A 200 10.19 -5.44 6.57
C GLU A 200 9.18 -4.74 7.48
N PRO A 201 8.51 -5.49 8.38
CA PRO A 201 7.60 -4.89 9.34
C PRO A 201 8.29 -3.85 10.23
N PHE A 202 7.56 -2.78 10.55
CA PHE A 202 8.01 -1.72 11.48
C PHE A 202 9.18 -0.86 10.97
N VAL A 203 9.53 -0.94 9.70
CA VAL A 203 10.50 -0.04 9.07
C VAL A 203 9.81 1.22 8.61
N THR A 204 10.25 2.38 9.12
CA THR A 204 9.76 3.71 8.75
C THR A 204 10.93 4.61 8.36
N ALA A 205 10.67 5.58 7.46
CA ALA A 205 11.66 6.58 7.03
C ALA A 205 11.63 7.83 7.91
N GLY A 206 11.83 7.70 9.24
CA GLY A 206 11.82 8.83 10.16
C GLY A 206 10.43 9.47 10.37
N LYS A 207 9.37 8.72 10.13
CA LYS A 207 7.99 9.17 10.37
C LYS A 207 7.59 8.90 11.81
N ASP A 208 7.24 9.93 12.56
CA ASP A 208 6.68 9.81 13.92
C ASP A 208 5.28 9.18 13.94
N GLN A 209 4.66 8.96 12.79
CA GLN A 209 3.26 8.56 12.63
C GLN A 209 3.06 7.42 11.63
N GLY A 210 3.66 6.26 11.84
CA GLY A 210 3.39 5.10 11.01
C GLY A 210 3.89 3.81 11.64
N LEU A 211 3.09 2.73 11.63
CA LEU A 211 3.53 1.41 12.13
C LEU A 211 4.59 0.75 11.25
N GLY A 212 4.87 1.28 10.05
CA GLY A 212 5.76 0.62 9.09
C GLY A 212 5.21 -0.73 8.59
N LEU A 213 3.90 -0.93 8.62
CA LEU A 213 3.24 -2.16 8.16
C LEU A 213 2.67 -2.03 6.74
N GLY A 214 2.38 -0.82 6.28
CA GLY A 214 1.70 -0.59 5.01
C GLY A 214 2.37 -1.27 3.81
N LEU A 215 3.68 -1.04 3.62
CA LEU A 215 4.43 -1.66 2.51
C LEU A 215 4.60 -3.16 2.67
N THR A 216 4.78 -3.66 3.90
CA THR A 216 4.84 -5.09 4.20
C THR A 216 3.56 -5.79 3.80
N LEU A 217 2.40 -5.25 4.19
CA LEU A 217 1.08 -5.79 3.88
C LEU A 217 0.75 -5.66 2.38
N SER A 218 1.14 -4.55 1.76
CA SER A 218 1.01 -4.36 0.32
C SER A 218 1.76 -5.43 -0.46
N ARG A 219 3.02 -5.67 -0.10
CA ARG A 219 3.81 -6.73 -0.74
C ARG A 219 3.22 -8.11 -0.49
N GLN A 220 2.78 -8.41 0.73
CA GLN A 220 2.13 -9.68 1.04
C GLN A 220 0.86 -9.88 0.21
N THR A 221 0.03 -8.86 0.07
CA THR A 221 -1.16 -8.90 -0.79
C THR A 221 -0.80 -9.23 -2.23
N VAL A 222 0.23 -8.60 -2.78
CA VAL A 222 0.70 -8.87 -4.14
C VAL A 222 1.23 -10.31 -4.28
N LEU A 223 1.99 -10.80 -3.29
CA LEU A 223 2.48 -12.18 -3.26
C LEU A 223 1.32 -13.19 -3.19
N ASP A 224 0.28 -12.92 -2.40
CA ASP A 224 -0.92 -13.78 -2.30
C ASP A 224 -1.66 -13.88 -3.65
N HIS A 225 -1.53 -12.86 -4.51
CA HIS A 225 -2.04 -12.85 -5.90
C HIS A 225 -1.09 -13.52 -6.90
N GLY A 226 0.01 -14.14 -6.43
CA GLY A 226 1.03 -14.77 -7.29
C GLY A 226 1.94 -13.78 -8.00
N GLY A 227 1.94 -12.54 -7.54
CA GLY A 227 2.77 -11.45 -8.06
C GLY A 227 4.07 -11.24 -7.28
N ASP A 228 4.70 -10.10 -7.51
CA ASP A 228 5.84 -9.59 -6.73
C ASP A 228 5.84 -8.07 -6.72
N MET A 229 6.51 -7.47 -5.72
CA MET A 229 6.61 -6.03 -5.54
C MET A 229 8.02 -5.63 -5.10
N TRP A 230 8.62 -4.67 -5.81
CA TRP A 230 9.97 -4.16 -5.53
C TRP A 230 10.08 -2.67 -5.82
N THR A 231 11.25 -2.10 -5.57
CA THR A 231 11.58 -0.72 -5.91
C THR A 231 12.68 -0.67 -6.96
N GLU A 232 12.63 0.35 -7.81
CA GLU A 232 13.65 0.64 -8.80
C GLU A 232 14.29 2.01 -8.54
N PRO A 233 15.53 2.23 -8.99
CA PRO A 233 16.15 3.55 -8.91
C PRO A 233 15.36 4.57 -9.73
N ALA A 234 15.01 5.70 -9.10
CA ALA A 234 14.34 6.83 -9.73
C ALA A 234 14.76 8.12 -9.00
N PRO A 235 14.51 9.32 -9.58
CA PRO A 235 14.72 10.58 -8.87
C PRO A 235 13.89 10.70 -7.60
N GLY A 236 12.64 10.25 -7.63
CA GLY A 236 11.75 10.06 -6.48
C GLY A 236 11.71 8.60 -6.02
N ALA A 237 10.60 8.15 -5.45
CA ALA A 237 10.39 6.73 -5.22
C ALA A 237 9.67 6.09 -6.43
N ARG A 238 10.10 4.89 -6.77
CA ARG A 238 9.47 4.07 -7.81
C ARG A 238 9.22 2.67 -7.27
N PHE A 239 7.95 2.32 -7.16
CA PHE A 239 7.49 0.99 -6.83
C PHE A 239 7.02 0.29 -8.09
N VAL A 240 7.42 -0.97 -8.25
CA VAL A 240 6.98 -1.82 -9.35
C VAL A 240 6.25 -3.02 -8.80
N ILE A 241 5.08 -3.29 -9.38
CA ILE A 241 4.22 -4.42 -9.04
C ILE A 241 4.09 -5.28 -10.29
N ARG A 242 4.28 -6.58 -10.13
CA ARG A 242 4.00 -7.58 -11.15
C ARG A 242 2.82 -8.43 -10.69
N LEU A 243 1.78 -8.54 -11.51
CA LEU A 243 0.62 -9.39 -11.26
C LEU A 243 0.39 -10.34 -12.44
N PRO A 244 0.01 -11.60 -12.22
CA PRO A 244 -0.31 -12.53 -13.31
C PRO A 244 -1.64 -12.16 -13.98
N VAL A 245 -1.72 -12.28 -15.31
CA VAL A 245 -2.96 -12.08 -16.09
C VAL A 245 -3.91 -13.27 -15.94
N ALA A 246 -3.36 -14.46 -15.70
CA ALA A 246 -4.13 -15.65 -15.43
C ALA A 246 -3.54 -16.34 -14.18
N ARG A 247 -4.40 -16.98 -13.40
CA ARG A 247 -3.92 -17.78 -12.28
C ARG A 247 -3.04 -18.89 -12.81
N ALA A 248 -1.81 -19.05 -12.30
CA ALA A 248 -1.05 -20.29 -12.51
C ALA A 248 -1.92 -21.43 -11.97
N SER A 249 -2.41 -22.28 -12.86
CA SER A 249 -3.19 -23.45 -12.49
C SER A 249 -2.33 -24.31 -11.57
N ALA A 250 -2.79 -24.55 -10.35
CA ALA A 250 -2.22 -25.55 -9.45
C ALA A 250 -2.57 -26.97 -9.95
N ALA A 251 -2.25 -27.28 -11.21
CA ALA A 251 -2.49 -28.55 -11.87
C ALA A 251 -1.19 -29.09 -12.45
N ALA A 252 -0.27 -29.50 -11.59
CA ALA A 252 0.83 -30.38 -11.97
C ALA A 252 1.33 -31.22 -10.78
N ALA A 253 0.42 -31.76 -9.97
CA ALA A 253 0.78 -32.70 -8.91
C ALA A 253 -0.23 -33.85 -8.79
N SER A 254 -0.71 -34.38 -9.94
CA SER A 254 -1.43 -35.65 -9.94
C SER A 254 -1.34 -36.30 -11.33
N ASN A 255 -0.16 -36.75 -11.70
CA ASN A 255 -0.01 -37.81 -12.68
C ASN A 255 1.33 -38.50 -12.44
N GLY A 256 1.28 -39.61 -11.85
CA GLY A 256 2.41 -40.51 -11.69
C GLY A 256 2.14 -41.63 -10.72
N THR A 257 1.30 -42.57 -11.12
CA THR A 257 1.56 -43.97 -10.78
C THR A 257 0.73 -44.84 -11.71
N PRO A 258 1.34 -45.79 -12.40
CA PRO A 258 0.67 -47.04 -12.65
C PRO A 258 0.79 -47.98 -11.47
#